data_32f67409165ce98534d3983926390153
#
_entry.id   32f67409165ce98534d3983926390153
#
_cell.length_a   1.000
_cell.length_b   1.000
_cell.length_c   1.000
_cell.angle_alpha   90.00
_cell.angle_beta   90.00
_cell.angle_gamma   90.00
#
_symmetry.space_group_name_H-M   'P 1'
#
loop_
_entity.id
_entity.type
_entity.pdbx_description
1 polymer ?
#
loop_
_entity_poly.entity_id
_entity_poly.type
_entity_poly.pdbx_seq_one_letter_code
_entity_poly.pdbx_strand_id
1 'polypeptide(L)'
;MAPRQREILYVNLATAVRRTGLPHQAVRECIERRLVVEPLTESDLVELRRIRRLQELGVNLPGIEMILHMRRRIQALQAEIDRWERAWGRSPWREPEGLWQRRLPWEPDDG
;
A
#
# COMPACT_ATOMS: atom_id res chain seq x y z
N MET A 1 -27.79 10.92 -15.60
CA MET A 1 -26.75 11.64 -14.90
C MET A 1 -25.53 10.74 -14.78
N ALA A 2 -24.41 11.15 -15.33
CA ALA A 2 -23.21 10.33 -15.25
C ALA A 2 -22.80 10.17 -13.77
N PRO A 3 -22.39 8.96 -13.33
CA PRO A 3 -21.89 8.82 -11.98
C PRO A 3 -20.71 9.76 -11.78
N ARG A 4 -20.72 10.48 -10.68
CA ARG A 4 -19.59 11.33 -10.33
C ARG A 4 -18.35 10.47 -10.24
N GLN A 5 -17.42 10.70 -11.13
CA GLN A 5 -16.10 10.16 -10.94
C GLN A 5 -15.53 10.77 -9.66
N ARG A 6 -14.99 9.93 -8.80
CA ARG A 6 -14.26 10.42 -7.63
C ARG A 6 -13.17 11.35 -8.12
N GLU A 7 -13.17 12.57 -7.63
CA GLU A 7 -12.06 13.48 -7.89
C GLU A 7 -10.80 12.87 -7.29
N ILE A 8 -9.84 12.60 -8.15
CA ILE A 8 -8.53 12.17 -7.70
C ILE A 8 -7.74 13.43 -7.40
N LEU A 9 -7.48 13.65 -6.12
CA LEU A 9 -6.66 14.77 -5.69
C LEU A 9 -5.19 14.36 -5.76
N TYR A 10 -4.45 15.11 -6.54
CA TYR A 10 -3.01 14.90 -6.65
C TYR A 10 -2.26 15.69 -5.59
N VAL A 11 -1.17 15.13 -5.16
CA VAL A 11 -0.30 15.72 -4.13
C VAL A 11 1.02 16.09 -4.79
N ASN A 12 1.49 17.32 -4.55
CA ASN A 12 2.79 17.71 -5.07
C ASN A 12 3.92 17.08 -4.24
N LEU A 13 5.12 17.09 -4.82
CA LEU A 13 6.28 16.45 -4.23
C LEU A 13 6.64 17.05 -2.86
N ALA A 14 6.57 18.36 -2.73
CA ALA A 14 6.88 19.04 -1.47
C ALA A 14 5.93 18.61 -0.34
N THR A 15 4.65 18.50 -0.65
CA THR A 15 3.65 18.02 0.30
C THR A 15 3.89 16.56 0.67
N ALA A 16 4.24 15.74 -0.32
CA ALA A 16 4.56 14.33 -0.08
C ALA A 16 5.75 14.18 0.87
N VAL A 17 6.81 14.93 0.65
CA VAL A 17 7.98 14.94 1.53
C VAL A 17 7.60 15.32 2.96
N ARG A 18 6.82 16.39 3.10
CA ARG A 18 6.40 16.88 4.42
C ARG A 18 5.50 15.89 5.15
N ARG A 19 4.53 15.32 4.45
CA ARG A 19 3.52 14.44 5.05
C ARG A 19 4.04 13.02 5.35
N THR A 20 5.00 12.54 4.57
CA THR A 20 5.55 11.20 4.76
C THR A 20 6.79 11.18 5.64
N GLY A 21 7.48 12.31 5.73
CA GLY A 21 8.74 12.40 6.45
C GLY A 21 9.93 11.81 5.71
N LEU A 22 9.74 11.39 4.45
CA LEU A 22 10.83 10.92 3.61
C LEU A 22 11.58 12.11 3.01
N PRO A 23 12.91 12.04 2.87
CA PRO A 23 13.67 13.06 2.14
C PRO A 23 13.23 13.12 0.67
N HIS A 24 13.36 14.27 0.07
CA HIS A 24 13.04 14.50 -1.34
C HIS A 24 13.70 13.46 -2.26
N GLN A 25 14.97 13.17 -2.00
CA GLN A 25 15.74 12.17 -2.76
C GLN A 25 15.10 10.78 -2.67
N ALA A 26 14.66 10.39 -1.49
CA ALA A 26 14.03 9.08 -1.28
C ALA A 26 12.71 8.98 -2.02
N VAL A 27 11.90 10.03 -2.03
CA VAL A 27 10.64 10.04 -2.79
C VAL A 27 10.92 9.93 -4.28
N ARG A 28 11.93 10.63 -4.77
CA ARG A 28 12.34 10.54 -6.17
C ARG A 28 12.79 9.15 -6.56
N GLU A 29 13.57 8.49 -5.73
CA GLU A 29 13.99 7.11 -5.96
C GLU A 29 12.81 6.17 -6.04
N CYS A 30 11.81 6.36 -5.17
CA CYS A 30 10.59 5.56 -5.21
C CYS A 30 9.83 5.75 -6.54
N ILE A 31 9.80 6.97 -7.05
CA ILE A 31 9.19 7.27 -8.36
C ILE A 31 9.97 6.59 -9.48
N GLU A 32 11.29 6.71 -9.47
CA GLU A 32 12.17 6.10 -10.47
C GLU A 32 12.04 4.58 -10.50
N ARG A 33 11.90 3.97 -9.33
CA ARG A 33 11.72 2.52 -9.20
C ARG A 33 10.27 2.07 -9.40
N ARG A 34 9.38 3.01 -9.70
CA ARG A 34 7.96 2.77 -9.92
C ARG A 34 7.23 2.14 -8.74
N LEU A 35 7.72 2.41 -7.55
CA LEU A 35 7.01 2.05 -6.32
C LEU A 35 5.80 2.93 -6.11
N VAL A 36 5.91 4.18 -6.55
CA VAL A 36 4.79 5.13 -6.66
C VAL A 36 4.88 5.81 -8.02
N VAL A 37 3.78 6.34 -8.51
CA VAL A 37 3.67 6.92 -9.86
C VAL A 37 3.23 8.36 -9.78
N GLU A 38 3.91 9.24 -10.51
CA GLU A 38 3.47 10.63 -10.65
C GLU A 38 2.32 10.74 -11.68
N PRO A 39 1.36 11.60 -11.44
CA PRO A 39 1.22 12.47 -10.26
C PRO A 39 0.80 11.69 -9.01
N LEU A 40 1.33 12.10 -7.86
CA LEU A 40 1.10 11.38 -6.60
C LEU A 40 -0.32 11.58 -6.08
N THR A 41 -0.88 10.52 -5.51
CA THR A 41 -2.20 10.52 -4.89
C THR A 41 -2.08 10.24 -3.40
N GLU A 42 -3.19 10.32 -2.68
CA GLU A 42 -3.22 9.93 -1.26
C GLU A 42 -2.83 8.47 -1.06
N SER A 43 -3.20 7.59 -1.97
CA SER A 43 -2.78 6.19 -1.94
C SER A 43 -1.27 6.06 -2.02
N ASP A 44 -0.63 6.89 -2.83
CA ASP A 44 0.82 6.89 -2.95
C ASP A 44 1.48 7.37 -1.66
N LEU A 45 0.88 8.32 -0.96
CA LEU A 45 1.39 8.76 0.35
C LEU A 45 1.34 7.64 1.38
N VAL A 46 0.29 6.83 1.38
CA VAL A 46 0.20 5.67 2.25
C VAL A 46 1.32 4.67 1.92
N GLU A 47 1.55 4.43 0.63
CA GLU A 47 2.63 3.55 0.17
C GLU A 47 4.00 4.08 0.60
N LEU A 48 4.23 5.38 0.45
CA LEU A 48 5.48 6.01 0.87
C LEU A 48 5.71 5.88 2.38
N ARG A 49 4.65 5.96 3.18
CA ARG A 49 4.75 5.74 4.63
C ARG A 49 5.15 4.30 4.96
N ARG A 50 4.64 3.32 4.22
CA ARG A 50 5.08 1.92 4.36
C ARG A 50 6.54 1.78 4.04
N ILE A 51 6.99 2.42 2.97
CA ILE A 51 8.38 2.40 2.56
C ILE A 51 9.27 2.99 3.67
N ARG A 52 8.87 4.13 4.20
CA ARG A 52 9.59 4.76 5.31
C ARG A 52 9.68 3.81 6.50
N ARG A 53 8.58 3.18 6.86
CA ARG A 53 8.52 2.26 8.00
C ARG A 53 9.46 1.07 7.79
N LEU A 54 9.48 0.52 6.60
CA LEU A 54 10.38 -0.59 6.26
C LEU A 54 11.84 -0.16 6.31
N GLN A 55 12.15 1.04 5.84
CA GLN A 55 13.52 1.58 5.95
C GLN A 55 13.94 1.77 7.40
N GLU A 56 13.05 2.24 8.25
CA GLU A 56 13.30 2.36 9.69
C GLU A 56 13.59 1.01 10.34
N LEU A 57 13.03 -0.06 9.80
CA LEU A 57 13.29 -1.42 10.25
C LEU A 57 14.57 -2.02 9.64
N GLY A 58 15.28 -1.26 8.83
CA GLY A 58 16.53 -1.70 8.23
C GLY A 58 16.41 -2.42 6.90
N VAL A 59 15.25 -2.39 6.28
CA VAL A 59 15.05 -3.04 4.96
C VAL A 59 15.54 -2.10 3.87
N ASN A 60 16.37 -2.60 2.95
CA ASN A 60 16.83 -1.83 1.80
C ASN A 60 15.76 -1.76 0.70
N LEU A 61 15.95 -0.87 -0.28
CA LEU A 61 14.97 -0.67 -1.34
C LEU A 61 14.62 -1.95 -2.13
N PRO A 62 15.58 -2.77 -2.57
CA PRO A 62 15.24 -4.03 -3.21
C PRO A 62 14.35 -4.93 -2.34
N GLY A 63 14.64 -5.02 -1.04
CA GLY A 63 13.82 -5.77 -0.09
C GLY A 63 12.43 -5.19 0.05
N ILE A 64 12.32 -3.86 0.09
CA ILE A 64 11.04 -3.16 0.14
C ILE A 64 10.22 -3.47 -1.11
N GLU A 65 10.83 -3.44 -2.29
CA GLU A 65 10.16 -3.80 -3.54
C GLU A 65 9.55 -5.19 -3.48
N MET A 66 10.30 -6.15 -2.96
CA MET A 66 9.83 -7.52 -2.80
C MET A 66 8.66 -7.61 -1.81
N ILE A 67 8.77 -6.93 -0.68
CA ILE A 67 7.72 -6.92 0.35
C ILE A 67 6.43 -6.32 -0.21
N LEU A 68 6.53 -5.19 -0.90
CA LEU A 68 5.35 -4.54 -1.48
C LEU A 68 4.72 -5.38 -2.57
N HIS A 69 5.54 -6.06 -3.38
CA HIS A 69 5.04 -6.99 -4.38
C HIS A 69 4.27 -8.15 -3.74
N MET A 70 4.86 -8.76 -2.72
CA MET A 70 4.22 -9.84 -1.98
C MET A 70 2.94 -9.39 -1.29
N ARG A 71 2.93 -8.20 -0.74
CA ARG A 71 1.74 -7.62 -0.11
C ARG A 71 0.59 -7.48 -1.11
N ARG A 72 0.87 -6.96 -2.30
CA ARG A 72 -0.14 -6.85 -3.36
C ARG A 72 -0.65 -8.22 -3.78
N ARG A 73 0.23 -9.20 -3.85
CA ARG A 73 -0.13 -10.58 -4.21
C ARG A 73 -1.05 -11.19 -3.15
N ILE A 74 -0.72 -10.99 -1.88
CA ILE A 74 -1.55 -11.46 -0.76
C ILE A 74 -2.94 -10.80 -0.82
N GLN A 75 -3.00 -9.50 -1.05
CA GLN A 75 -4.27 -8.78 -1.17
C GLN A 75 -5.11 -9.29 -2.33
N ALA A 76 -4.49 -9.57 -3.47
CA ALA A 76 -5.18 -10.10 -4.64
C ALA A 76 -5.74 -11.50 -4.35
N LEU A 77 -4.96 -12.35 -3.71
CA LEU A 77 -5.40 -13.70 -3.33
C LEU A 77 -6.52 -13.64 -2.30
N GLN A 78 -6.41 -12.73 -1.33
CA GLN A 78 -7.46 -12.54 -0.34
C GLN A 78 -8.79 -12.12 -0.99
N ALA A 79 -8.73 -11.18 -1.93
CA ALA A 79 -9.91 -10.74 -2.68
C ALA A 79 -10.52 -11.89 -3.48
N GLU A 80 -9.68 -12.75 -4.04
CA GLU A 80 -10.13 -13.93 -4.79
C GLU A 80 -10.82 -14.94 -3.86
N ILE A 81 -10.24 -15.21 -2.70
CA ILE A 81 -10.86 -16.06 -1.68
C ILE A 81 -12.22 -15.50 -1.25
N ASP A 82 -12.30 -14.20 -1.02
CA ASP A 82 -13.55 -13.55 -0.63
C ASP A 82 -14.62 -13.70 -1.69
N ARG A 83 -14.26 -13.62 -2.98
CA ARG A 83 -15.20 -13.87 -4.09
C ARG A 83 -15.69 -15.31 -4.10
N TRP A 84 -14.80 -16.26 -3.90
CA TRP A 84 -15.14 -17.67 -3.83
C TRP A 84 -16.10 -17.97 -2.67
N GLU A 85 -15.81 -17.40 -1.51
CA GLU A 85 -16.66 -17.61 -0.33
C GLU A 85 -18.04 -17.00 -0.49
N ARG A 86 -18.16 -15.87 -1.17
CA ARG A 86 -19.47 -15.28 -1.49
C ARG A 86 -20.27 -16.14 -2.45
N ALA A 87 -19.59 -16.84 -3.35
CA ALA A 87 -20.24 -17.70 -4.33
C ALA A 87 -20.58 -19.08 -3.78
N TRP A 88 -19.71 -19.65 -2.95
CA TRP A 88 -19.76 -21.06 -2.55
C TRP A 88 -19.87 -21.31 -1.05
N GLY A 89 -19.87 -20.25 -0.24
CA GLY A 89 -19.84 -20.35 1.21
C GLY A 89 -18.42 -20.38 1.76
N ARG A 90 -18.33 -20.24 3.07
CA ARG A 90 -17.03 -20.10 3.75
C ARG A 90 -16.21 -21.37 3.66
N SER A 91 -14.97 -21.23 3.23
CA SER A 91 -14.03 -22.33 3.19
C SER A 91 -13.67 -22.80 4.60
N PRO A 92 -13.68 -24.13 4.86
CA PRO A 92 -13.21 -24.64 6.17
C PRO A 92 -11.73 -24.45 6.39
N TRP A 93 -10.98 -24.15 5.34
CA TRP A 93 -9.53 -23.93 5.41
C TRP A 93 -9.14 -22.49 5.64
N ARG A 94 -10.12 -21.60 5.68
CA ARG A 94 -9.84 -20.18 5.91
C ARG A 94 -9.40 -19.97 7.35
N GLU A 95 -8.33 -19.20 7.51
CA GLU A 95 -7.86 -18.78 8.82
C GLU A 95 -8.90 -17.91 9.53
N PRO A 96 -8.86 -17.86 10.88
CA PRO A 96 -9.81 -17.04 11.63
C PRO A 96 -9.85 -15.61 11.11
N GLU A 97 -11.06 -15.07 11.10
CA GLU A 97 -11.33 -13.70 10.69
C GLU A 97 -10.44 -12.72 11.44
N GLY A 98 -9.84 -11.82 10.71
CA GLY A 98 -8.97 -10.79 11.28
C GLY A 98 -7.48 -11.09 11.26
N LEU A 99 -7.07 -12.33 10.98
CA LEU A 99 -5.65 -12.66 10.96
C LEU A 99 -4.88 -11.83 9.91
N TRP A 100 -5.41 -11.73 8.71
CA TRP A 100 -4.83 -10.95 7.61
C TRP A 100 -5.21 -9.47 7.67
N GLN A 101 -6.15 -9.13 8.54
CA GLN A 101 -6.58 -7.76 8.77
C GLN A 101 -5.81 -7.10 9.90
N ARG A 102 -5.02 -7.87 10.63
CA ARG A 102 -4.14 -7.32 11.65
C ARG A 102 -3.12 -6.41 11.00
N ARG A 103 -2.95 -5.25 11.61
CA ARG A 103 -1.92 -4.34 11.16
C ARG A 103 -0.55 -4.98 11.36
N LEU A 104 0.18 -5.05 10.26
CA LEU A 104 1.55 -5.56 10.28
C LEU A 104 2.48 -4.45 10.79
N PRO A 105 3.67 -4.81 11.34
CA PRO A 105 4.57 -3.81 11.94
C PRO A 105 4.97 -2.68 11.01
N TRP A 106 4.96 -2.91 9.70
CA TRP A 106 5.36 -1.91 8.70
C TRP A 106 4.18 -1.11 8.14
N GLU A 107 2.96 -1.37 8.57
CA GLU A 107 1.81 -0.65 8.05
C GLU A 107 1.58 0.64 8.83
N PRO A 108 1.33 1.75 8.14
CA PRO A 108 1.04 3.02 8.81
C PRO A 108 -0.34 3.00 9.44
N ASP A 109 -0.53 3.84 10.46
CA ASP A 109 -1.83 4.08 11.02
C ASP A 109 -2.75 4.76 10.01
N ASP A 110 -4.01 4.33 9.98
CA ASP A 110 -5.03 4.90 9.10
C ASP A 110 -5.65 6.19 9.67
N GLY A 111 -5.17 6.60 10.79
CA GLY A 111 -5.68 7.79 11.48
C GLY A 111 -5.13 9.10 10.96
#